data_0caf61db2396237c43ea649424f71b0d
#
_entry.id   0caf61db2396237c43ea649424f71b0d
#
_cell.length_a   1.000
_cell.length_b   1.000
_cell.length_c   1.000
_cell.angle_alpha   90.00
_cell.angle_beta   90.00
_cell.angle_gamma   90.00
#
_symmetry.space_group_name_H-M   'P 1'
#
loop_
_entity.id
_entity.type
_entity.pdbx_description
1 polymer ?
#
loop_
_entity_poly.entity_id
_entity_poly.type
_entity_poly.pdbx_seq_one_letter_code
_entity_poly.pdbx_strand_id
1 'polypeptide(L)'
;MLKNSGFGKRILRRTNTFLLTAAVAAATLGGGAVAAPVATTSSVAAPVVAASSVTQLIQAGVIGKMGAPGTGVIDSSNGWVDKTCTVKGGDWVYRGGDSWWYRNSDGSYPSKCVATIKGVKYLFDANGWAASGWGASKKTDKLGNKYWYHFTTNGLSKGWHIEGSTRFYLDGGDGHMYVNWNTIGGKSYYFTPGGAMVTGWYKAYPGWYHFGDDGVLTTGWFKSGNAWYYLDPGKGSTNLSGAYKGLMLTGYQTIDGKRYYFDASGKWDPSK
;
A
#
# COMPACT_ATOMS: atom_id res chain seq x y z
N MET A 1 -39.70 5.10 47.03
CA MET A 1 -38.39 5.21 47.72
C MET A 1 -37.46 4.15 47.24
N LEU A 2 -36.20 4.55 46.95
CA LEU A 2 -35.00 3.76 46.57
C LEU A 2 -34.86 3.55 45.07
N LYS A 3 -34.16 4.42 44.47
CA LYS A 3 -32.75 4.79 44.18
C LYS A 3 -32.10 3.84 43.18
N ASN A 4 -32.03 4.36 41.94
CA ASN A 4 -31.11 3.98 40.85
C ASN A 4 -29.66 4.08 41.30
N SER A 5 -28.83 3.10 40.97
CA SER A 5 -27.39 3.25 40.87
C SER A 5 -26.93 2.79 39.50
N GLY A 6 -26.57 3.78 38.70
CA GLY A 6 -25.95 3.57 37.39
C GLY A 6 -24.52 3.05 37.52
N PHE A 7 -24.19 2.03 36.75
CA PHE A 7 -22.82 1.59 36.52
C PHE A 7 -22.34 2.17 35.20
N GLY A 8 -21.57 3.25 35.29
CA GLY A 8 -20.80 3.80 34.17
C GLY A 8 -19.64 2.90 33.83
N LYS A 9 -19.66 2.31 32.63
CA LYS A 9 -18.49 1.62 32.07
C LYS A 9 -17.47 2.66 31.57
N ARG A 10 -16.41 2.85 32.30
CA ARG A 10 -15.20 3.55 31.84
C ARG A 10 -14.50 2.66 30.79
N ILE A 11 -14.43 3.15 29.55
CA ILE A 11 -13.56 2.58 28.53
C ILE A 11 -12.14 3.07 28.82
N LEU A 12 -11.28 2.19 29.34
CA LEU A 12 -9.83 2.43 29.40
C LEU A 12 -9.25 2.24 27.99
N ARG A 13 -8.90 3.34 27.35
CA ARG A 13 -7.97 3.32 26.20
C ARG A 13 -6.57 3.08 26.72
N ARG A 14 -6.01 1.90 26.46
CA ARG A 14 -4.57 1.64 26.62
C ARG A 14 -3.89 1.95 25.30
N THR A 15 -3.17 3.05 25.27
CA THR A 15 -2.16 3.35 24.26
C THR A 15 -0.90 2.55 24.60
N ASN A 16 -0.60 1.52 23.81
CA ASN A 16 0.70 0.84 23.89
C ASN A 16 1.69 1.57 23.00
N THR A 17 2.52 2.38 23.66
CA THR A 17 3.73 2.96 23.05
C THR A 17 4.85 1.93 23.18
N PHE A 18 5.21 1.24 22.09
CA PHE A 18 6.45 0.48 22.03
C PHE A 18 7.57 1.40 21.59
N LEU A 19 8.43 1.75 22.56
CA LEU A 19 9.74 2.34 22.30
C LEU A 19 10.69 1.22 21.85
N LEU A 20 11.05 1.21 20.57
CA LEU A 20 12.11 0.36 20.04
C LEU A 20 13.43 1.15 20.14
N THR A 21 14.22 0.90 21.17
CA THR A 21 15.61 1.37 21.28
C THR A 21 16.50 0.52 20.39
N ALA A 22 16.94 1.08 19.26
CA ALA A 22 18.01 0.49 18.46
C ALA A 22 19.36 0.85 19.10
N ALA A 23 20.06 -0.15 19.64
CA ALA A 23 21.44 -0.01 20.08
C ALA A 23 22.37 0.01 18.87
N VAL A 24 23.02 1.15 18.62
CA VAL A 24 24.12 1.27 17.68
C VAL A 24 25.41 0.91 18.41
N ALA A 25 26.03 -0.21 18.06
CA ALA A 25 27.36 -0.56 18.51
C ALA A 25 28.38 0.20 17.66
N ALA A 26 29.07 1.15 18.27
CA ALA A 26 30.21 1.84 17.66
C ALA A 26 31.48 0.97 17.85
N ALA A 27 32.06 0.51 16.75
CA ALA A 27 33.40 -0.05 16.74
C ALA A 27 34.39 1.05 16.34
N THR A 28 35.21 1.48 17.31
CA THR A 28 36.38 2.33 17.09
C THR A 28 37.54 1.48 16.62
N LEU A 29 38.11 1.78 15.44
CA LEU A 29 39.50 1.46 15.12
C LEU A 29 40.17 2.67 14.46
N GLY A 30 41.33 2.97 14.95
CA GLY A 30 42.07 4.18 14.74
C GLY A 30 42.88 4.25 13.45
N GLY A 31 43.33 5.47 13.17
CA GLY A 31 44.61 5.79 12.56
C GLY A 31 44.65 5.99 11.06
N GLY A 32 44.84 7.22 10.64
CA GLY A 32 45.83 7.51 9.59
C GLY A 32 45.30 8.06 8.26
N ALA A 33 45.77 9.25 7.98
CA ALA A 33 46.03 9.86 6.67
C ALA A 33 44.82 10.54 5.93
N VAL A 34 44.94 11.86 5.90
CA VAL A 34 44.19 12.83 5.11
C VAL A 34 44.48 12.66 3.62
N ALA A 35 43.51 12.32 2.83
CA ALA A 35 43.53 12.53 1.39
C ALA A 35 42.26 13.31 1.00
N ALA A 36 42.47 14.37 0.20
CA ALA A 36 41.40 15.25 -0.25
C ALA A 36 40.35 14.47 -1.07
N PRO A 37 39.05 14.82 -0.98
CA PRO A 37 38.03 14.13 -1.76
C PRO A 37 38.13 14.56 -3.23
N VAL A 38 38.44 13.61 -4.08
CA VAL A 38 38.18 13.69 -5.51
C VAL A 38 36.66 13.69 -5.68
N ALA A 39 36.14 14.75 -6.26
CA ALA A 39 34.74 14.86 -6.63
C ALA A 39 34.41 13.80 -7.70
N THR A 40 33.95 12.64 -7.27
CA THR A 40 33.29 11.70 -8.16
C THR A 40 31.90 12.22 -8.44
N THR A 41 31.67 12.63 -9.67
CA THR A 41 30.34 12.91 -10.20
C THR A 41 29.54 11.59 -10.21
N SER A 42 28.93 11.26 -9.10
CA SER A 42 27.89 10.22 -9.08
C SER A 42 26.70 10.73 -9.86
N SER A 43 26.55 10.21 -11.08
CA SER A 43 25.26 10.23 -11.75
C SER A 43 24.30 9.44 -10.87
N VAL A 44 23.47 10.13 -10.09
CA VAL A 44 22.37 9.50 -9.36
C VAL A 44 21.36 9.07 -10.42
N ALA A 45 21.54 7.84 -10.92
CA ALA A 45 20.48 7.15 -11.60
C ALA A 45 19.31 7.11 -10.62
N ALA A 46 18.13 7.60 -11.06
CA ALA A 46 16.92 7.47 -10.27
C ALA A 46 16.79 6.02 -9.79
N PRO A 47 16.49 5.77 -8.51
CA PRO A 47 16.42 4.40 -8.01
C PRO A 47 15.32 3.68 -8.80
N VAL A 48 15.73 2.71 -9.60
CA VAL A 48 14.83 1.78 -10.26
C VAL A 48 14.32 0.86 -9.15
N VAL A 49 13.17 1.20 -8.57
CA VAL A 49 12.45 0.24 -7.74
C VAL A 49 11.89 -0.79 -8.71
N ALA A 50 12.59 -1.91 -8.85
CA ALA A 50 12.10 -3.05 -9.61
C ALA A 50 10.70 -3.41 -9.08
N ALA A 51 9.75 -3.66 -9.98
CA ALA A 51 8.41 -4.10 -9.62
C ALA A 51 8.52 -5.42 -8.84
N SER A 52 8.48 -5.31 -7.51
CA SER A 52 8.51 -6.48 -6.63
C SER A 52 7.17 -7.18 -6.70
N SER A 53 7.18 -8.48 -7.00
CA SER A 53 5.96 -9.29 -6.90
C SER A 53 5.49 -9.37 -5.44
N VAL A 54 4.20 -9.64 -5.21
CA VAL A 54 3.66 -9.87 -3.86
C VAL A 54 4.49 -10.91 -3.11
N THR A 55 4.97 -11.94 -3.81
CA THR A 55 5.85 -12.97 -3.24
C THR A 55 7.18 -12.37 -2.74
N GLN A 56 7.79 -11.44 -3.47
CA GLN A 56 9.02 -10.76 -3.03
C GLN A 56 8.76 -9.85 -1.84
N LEU A 57 7.61 -9.18 -1.77
CA LEU A 57 7.21 -8.36 -0.63
C LEU A 57 6.95 -9.20 0.62
N ILE A 58 6.37 -10.39 0.46
CA ILE A 58 6.22 -11.38 1.54
C ILE A 58 7.61 -11.85 2.02
N GLN A 59 8.53 -12.17 1.11
CA GLN A 59 9.89 -12.59 1.43
C GLN A 59 10.73 -11.47 2.06
N ALA A 60 10.51 -10.22 1.66
CA ALA A 60 11.17 -9.06 2.23
C ALA A 60 10.58 -8.62 3.59
N GLY A 61 9.52 -9.27 4.07
CA GLY A 61 8.86 -8.93 5.33
C GLY A 61 8.01 -7.65 5.26
N VAL A 62 7.83 -7.09 4.08
CA VAL A 62 7.00 -5.90 3.85
C VAL A 62 5.52 -6.23 3.93
N ILE A 63 5.14 -7.43 3.45
CA ILE A 63 3.84 -8.04 3.75
C ILE A 63 4.15 -9.10 4.80
N GLY A 64 3.72 -8.88 6.03
CA GLY A 64 4.12 -9.67 7.19
C GLY A 64 4.01 -11.18 6.95
N LYS A 65 5.04 -11.93 7.36
CA LYS A 65 4.94 -13.37 7.53
C LYS A 65 3.79 -13.61 8.49
N MET A 66 2.73 -14.20 8.00
CA MET A 66 1.50 -14.41 8.73
C MET A 66 1.73 -15.21 10.00
N GLY A 67 1.24 -14.66 11.09
CA GLY A 67 1.62 -14.91 12.44
C GLY A 67 1.41 -16.30 13.01
N ALA A 68 1.90 -16.42 14.22
CA ALA A 68 1.83 -17.61 15.09
C ALA A 68 0.39 -18.07 15.38
N PRO A 69 0.20 -19.32 15.84
CA PRO A 69 -1.11 -19.88 16.18
C PRO A 69 -1.84 -19.01 17.21
N GLY A 70 -3.04 -18.55 16.85
CA GLY A 70 -3.85 -17.63 17.66
C GLY A 70 -4.20 -16.33 16.96
N THR A 71 -3.37 -15.87 16.04
CA THR A 71 -3.73 -14.90 15.00
C THR A 71 -4.06 -15.72 13.75
N GLY A 72 -5.31 -15.78 13.34
CA GLY A 72 -5.74 -16.61 12.22
C GLY A 72 -4.91 -16.33 10.98
N VAL A 73 -3.96 -17.22 10.66
CA VAL A 73 -3.12 -17.11 9.46
C VAL A 73 -4.01 -17.35 8.25
N ILE A 74 -4.09 -16.36 7.40
CA ILE A 74 -4.74 -16.51 6.10
C ILE A 74 -3.74 -17.22 5.19
N ASP A 75 -3.93 -18.51 4.94
CA ASP A 75 -3.26 -19.15 3.81
C ASP A 75 -3.84 -18.56 2.51
N SER A 76 -3.05 -17.66 1.93
CA SER A 76 -3.42 -16.93 0.72
C SER A 76 -3.67 -17.84 -0.51
N SER A 77 -3.26 -19.14 -0.43
CA SER A 77 -3.47 -20.10 -1.51
C SER A 77 -4.88 -20.71 -1.51
N ASN A 78 -5.61 -20.66 -0.38
CA ASN A 78 -6.84 -21.40 -0.19
C ASN A 78 -8.08 -20.82 -0.86
N GLY A 79 -8.07 -19.50 -1.19
CA GLY A 79 -9.23 -18.80 -1.73
C GLY A 79 -10.42 -18.77 -0.75
N TRP A 80 -10.17 -18.77 0.56
CA TRP A 80 -11.23 -18.65 1.57
C TRP A 80 -11.97 -17.33 1.48
N VAL A 81 -11.31 -16.28 1.00
CA VAL A 81 -11.91 -14.96 0.74
C VAL A 81 -13.03 -15.01 -0.31
N ASP A 82 -13.05 -16.04 -1.16
CA ASP A 82 -14.06 -16.25 -2.19
C ASP A 82 -15.27 -17.07 -1.73
N LYS A 83 -15.20 -17.64 -0.51
CA LYS A 83 -16.28 -18.43 0.06
C LYS A 83 -17.05 -17.60 1.07
N THR A 84 -18.37 -17.67 1.00
CA THR A 84 -19.24 -17.01 1.94
C THR A 84 -19.88 -18.02 2.88
N CYS A 85 -19.85 -17.73 4.19
CA CYS A 85 -20.62 -18.45 5.19
C CYS A 85 -21.83 -17.65 5.64
N THR A 86 -22.91 -18.35 5.89
CA THR A 86 -24.10 -17.77 6.54
C THR A 86 -23.94 -17.86 8.06
N VAL A 87 -24.19 -16.76 8.77
CA VAL A 87 -24.31 -16.75 10.21
C VAL A 87 -25.78 -16.89 10.61
N LYS A 88 -26.05 -17.60 11.70
CA LYS A 88 -27.40 -17.92 12.19
C LYS A 88 -27.71 -17.24 13.53
N GLY A 89 -27.39 -15.95 13.63
CA GLY A 89 -27.37 -15.23 14.90
C GLY A 89 -26.20 -15.71 15.76
N GLY A 90 -26.10 -15.27 17.00
CA GLY A 90 -25.05 -15.70 17.90
C GLY A 90 -24.16 -14.56 18.38
N ASP A 91 -23.03 -14.92 19.00
CA ASP A 91 -22.14 -13.98 19.66
C ASP A 91 -20.66 -14.26 19.41
N TRP A 92 -19.86 -13.20 19.58
CA TRP A 92 -18.42 -13.30 19.60
C TRP A 92 -17.91 -13.96 20.88
N VAL A 93 -17.04 -14.92 20.76
CA VAL A 93 -16.37 -15.60 21.85
C VAL A 93 -14.89 -15.28 21.85
N TYR A 94 -14.42 -14.69 22.93
CA TYR A 94 -13.02 -14.33 23.16
C TYR A 94 -12.29 -15.44 23.91
N ARG A 95 -11.06 -15.76 23.48
CA ARG A 95 -10.23 -16.83 24.08
C ARG A 95 -8.84 -16.35 24.53
N GLY A 96 -8.61 -15.04 24.54
CA GLY A 96 -7.32 -14.44 24.90
C GLY A 96 -6.48 -14.01 23.71
N GLY A 97 -5.56 -13.06 23.91
CA GLY A 97 -4.78 -12.45 22.83
C GLY A 97 -5.69 -11.79 21.78
N ASP A 98 -5.42 -12.07 20.51
CA ASP A 98 -6.28 -11.62 19.39
C ASP A 98 -7.20 -12.74 18.90
N SER A 99 -7.45 -13.76 19.72
CA SER A 99 -8.20 -14.96 19.34
C SER A 99 -9.69 -14.77 19.56
N TRP A 100 -10.39 -14.54 18.47
CA TRP A 100 -11.85 -14.37 18.43
C TRP A 100 -12.46 -15.40 17.49
N TRP A 101 -13.61 -15.98 17.86
CA TRP A 101 -14.45 -16.77 17.00
C TRP A 101 -15.92 -16.39 17.17
N TYR A 102 -16.74 -16.70 16.17
CA TYR A 102 -18.15 -16.40 16.21
C TYR A 102 -18.95 -17.69 16.38
N ARG A 103 -19.71 -17.79 17.48
CA ARG A 103 -20.57 -18.93 17.75
C ARG A 103 -21.98 -18.60 17.31
N ASN A 104 -22.52 -19.35 16.34
CA ASN A 104 -23.90 -19.27 15.93
C ASN A 104 -24.83 -19.73 17.07
N SER A 105 -26.12 -19.34 17.02
CA SER A 105 -27.13 -19.74 18.00
C SER A 105 -27.35 -21.25 18.10
N ASP A 106 -27.09 -21.99 17.00
CA ASP A 106 -27.15 -23.46 16.94
C ASP A 106 -25.86 -24.15 17.40
N GLY A 107 -24.87 -23.39 17.89
CA GLY A 107 -23.58 -23.91 18.36
C GLY A 107 -22.54 -24.11 17.26
N SER A 108 -22.92 -24.02 15.97
CA SER A 108 -21.98 -24.04 14.84
C SER A 108 -21.13 -22.77 14.76
N TYR A 109 -20.11 -22.76 13.88
CA TYR A 109 -19.27 -21.59 13.66
C TYR A 109 -18.80 -21.51 12.20
N PRO A 110 -18.57 -20.30 11.66
CA PRO A 110 -18.01 -20.13 10.33
C PRO A 110 -16.54 -20.59 10.29
N SER A 111 -16.13 -21.26 9.21
CA SER A 111 -14.73 -21.64 8.99
C SER A 111 -14.38 -21.68 7.49
N LYS A 112 -13.13 -21.36 7.14
CA LYS A 112 -12.62 -21.33 5.75
C LYS A 112 -13.46 -20.45 4.82
N CYS A 113 -13.96 -19.29 5.29
CA CYS A 113 -14.88 -18.44 4.56
C CYS A 113 -14.91 -17.02 5.10
N VAL A 114 -15.54 -16.12 4.33
CA VAL A 114 -15.95 -14.80 4.80
C VAL A 114 -17.39 -14.84 5.27
N ALA A 115 -17.65 -14.40 6.49
CA ALA A 115 -18.98 -14.20 7.02
C ALA A 115 -19.27 -12.72 7.26
N THR A 116 -20.51 -12.29 7.02
CA THR A 116 -20.96 -10.94 7.34
C THR A 116 -21.69 -10.96 8.68
N ILE A 117 -21.16 -10.26 9.68
CA ILE A 117 -21.70 -10.18 11.03
C ILE A 117 -22.02 -8.71 11.32
N LYS A 118 -23.29 -8.38 11.52
CA LYS A 118 -23.77 -7.01 11.75
C LYS A 118 -23.24 -6.03 10.67
N GLY A 119 -23.25 -6.46 9.39
CA GLY A 119 -22.83 -5.64 8.24
C GLY A 119 -21.30 -5.60 7.99
N VAL A 120 -20.49 -6.17 8.86
CA VAL A 120 -19.02 -6.22 8.71
C VAL A 120 -18.60 -7.59 8.24
N LYS A 121 -17.70 -7.65 7.24
CA LYS A 121 -17.11 -8.90 6.73
C LYS A 121 -15.91 -9.32 7.55
N TYR A 122 -15.91 -10.56 8.01
CA TYR A 122 -14.79 -11.19 8.72
C TYR A 122 -14.36 -12.45 7.98
N LEU A 123 -13.06 -12.67 7.91
CA LEU A 123 -12.51 -13.92 7.40
C LEU A 123 -12.30 -14.89 8.57
N PHE A 124 -12.69 -16.14 8.37
CA PHE A 124 -12.50 -17.21 9.34
C PHE A 124 -11.56 -18.29 8.79
N ASP A 125 -10.59 -18.68 9.57
CA ASP A 125 -9.61 -19.72 9.23
C ASP A 125 -10.22 -21.14 9.27
N ALA A 126 -9.35 -22.17 9.12
CA ALA A 126 -9.78 -23.57 9.14
C ALA A 126 -10.38 -24.01 10.47
N ASN A 127 -9.98 -23.37 11.56
CA ASN A 127 -10.40 -23.71 12.93
C ASN A 127 -11.55 -22.81 13.41
N GLY A 128 -12.02 -21.91 12.56
CA GLY A 128 -13.09 -20.97 12.88
C GLY A 128 -12.64 -19.72 13.63
N TRP A 129 -11.35 -19.44 13.69
CA TRP A 129 -10.85 -18.19 14.26
C TRP A 129 -11.02 -17.05 13.27
N ALA A 130 -11.38 -15.87 13.77
CA ALA A 130 -11.36 -14.65 12.98
C ALA A 130 -9.91 -14.32 12.61
N ALA A 131 -9.62 -14.34 11.32
CA ALA A 131 -8.29 -14.18 10.78
C ALA A 131 -7.96 -12.70 10.54
N SER A 132 -6.70 -12.32 10.78
CA SER A 132 -6.16 -10.99 10.43
C SER A 132 -4.99 -11.12 9.48
N GLY A 133 -4.78 -10.11 8.63
CA GLY A 133 -3.72 -10.08 7.62
C GLY A 133 -4.25 -10.15 6.19
N TRP A 134 -3.36 -10.44 5.25
CA TRP A 134 -3.65 -10.46 3.82
C TRP A 134 -4.20 -11.80 3.35
N GLY A 135 -5.30 -11.76 2.59
CA GLY A 135 -5.91 -12.92 1.95
C GLY A 135 -6.04 -12.73 0.44
N ALA A 136 -5.59 -13.73 -0.34
CA ALA A 136 -5.73 -13.72 -1.79
C ALA A 136 -7.00 -14.42 -2.26
N SER A 137 -7.69 -13.81 -3.21
CA SER A 137 -8.72 -14.45 -4.00
C SER A 137 -8.10 -15.39 -5.04
N LYS A 138 -8.83 -16.43 -5.45
CA LYS A 138 -8.53 -17.21 -6.66
C LYS A 138 -8.92 -16.47 -7.93
N LYS A 139 -9.80 -15.48 -7.81
CA LYS A 139 -10.21 -14.62 -8.93
C LYS A 139 -9.10 -13.67 -9.28
N THR A 140 -9.01 -13.34 -10.57
CA THR A 140 -8.05 -12.38 -11.09
C THR A 140 -8.76 -11.27 -11.86
N ASP A 141 -8.08 -10.13 -12.00
CA ASP A 141 -8.48 -9.08 -12.92
C ASP A 141 -8.23 -9.52 -14.40
N LYS A 142 -8.53 -8.63 -15.35
CA LYS A 142 -8.34 -8.87 -16.79
C LYS A 142 -6.88 -9.07 -17.21
N LEU A 143 -5.93 -8.64 -16.34
CA LEU A 143 -4.48 -8.76 -16.55
C LEU A 143 -3.89 -9.98 -15.84
N GLY A 144 -4.73 -10.79 -15.16
CA GLY A 144 -4.31 -11.97 -14.42
C GLY A 144 -3.79 -11.69 -13.01
N ASN A 145 -3.91 -10.44 -12.50
CA ASN A 145 -3.53 -10.12 -11.14
C ASN A 145 -4.60 -10.64 -10.18
N LYS A 146 -4.18 -11.34 -9.13
CA LYS A 146 -5.08 -11.79 -8.08
C LYS A 146 -5.62 -10.61 -7.28
N TYR A 147 -6.89 -10.65 -6.87
CA TYR A 147 -7.42 -9.73 -5.89
C TYR A 147 -6.90 -10.11 -4.50
N TRP A 148 -6.41 -9.10 -3.77
CA TRP A 148 -5.95 -9.23 -2.40
C TRP A 148 -6.84 -8.39 -1.48
N TYR A 149 -7.04 -8.88 -0.27
CA TYR A 149 -7.85 -8.26 0.77
C TYR A 149 -7.08 -8.26 2.08
N HIS A 150 -7.27 -7.25 2.89
CA HIS A 150 -6.70 -7.19 4.23
C HIS A 150 -7.81 -7.24 5.27
N PHE A 151 -7.62 -8.09 6.27
CA PHE A 151 -8.55 -8.25 7.38
C PHE A 151 -7.85 -7.91 8.69
N THR A 152 -8.62 -7.40 9.63
CA THR A 152 -8.23 -7.18 11.02
C THR A 152 -9.24 -7.87 11.94
N THR A 153 -9.01 -7.86 13.25
CA THR A 153 -10.00 -8.27 14.24
C THR A 153 -11.29 -7.43 14.20
N ASN A 154 -11.25 -6.26 13.55
CA ASN A 154 -12.42 -5.41 13.29
C ASN A 154 -13.06 -5.69 11.92
N GLY A 155 -12.60 -6.69 11.20
CA GLY A 155 -13.11 -7.13 9.91
C GLY A 155 -12.31 -6.64 8.71
N LEU A 156 -12.95 -6.65 7.54
CA LEU A 156 -12.36 -6.26 6.26
C LEU A 156 -11.92 -4.80 6.25
N SER A 157 -10.64 -4.58 6.00
CA SER A 157 -10.06 -3.24 5.89
C SER A 157 -10.48 -2.55 4.60
N LYS A 158 -10.63 -1.23 4.64
CA LYS A 158 -10.97 -0.36 3.51
C LYS A 158 -10.21 0.97 3.61
N GLY A 159 -9.95 1.60 2.46
CA GLY A 159 -9.22 2.86 2.40
C GLY A 159 -7.72 2.67 2.55
N TRP A 160 -7.04 3.71 3.04
CA TRP A 160 -5.60 3.68 3.24
C TRP A 160 -5.19 2.70 4.34
N HIS A 161 -4.21 1.85 4.02
CA HIS A 161 -3.61 0.90 4.93
C HIS A 161 -2.09 1.05 4.92
N ILE A 162 -1.46 1.01 6.10
CA ILE A 162 -0.02 1.26 6.26
C ILE A 162 0.60 0.09 6.99
N GLU A 163 1.65 -0.47 6.38
CA GLU A 163 2.50 -1.49 7.00
C GLU A 163 3.96 -1.03 6.94
N GLY A 164 4.53 -0.73 8.09
CA GLY A 164 5.86 -0.11 8.15
C GLY A 164 5.89 1.22 7.39
N SER A 165 6.75 1.33 6.38
CA SER A 165 6.82 2.50 5.48
C SER A 165 5.96 2.38 4.23
N THR A 166 5.34 1.22 4.00
CA THR A 166 4.57 0.93 2.79
C THR A 166 3.11 1.33 2.97
N ARG A 167 2.57 2.03 1.98
CA ARG A 167 1.16 2.42 1.93
C ARG A 167 0.44 1.62 0.86
N PHE A 168 -0.74 1.13 1.20
CA PHE A 168 -1.67 0.42 0.32
C PHE A 168 -3.00 1.15 0.29
N TYR A 169 -3.79 0.89 -0.72
CA TYR A 169 -5.18 1.35 -0.72
C TYR A 169 -6.12 0.18 -0.99
N LEU A 170 -7.13 0.06 -0.15
CA LEU A 170 -8.15 -0.96 -0.21
C LEU A 170 -9.46 -0.33 -0.66
N ASP A 171 -10.08 -0.90 -1.68
CA ASP A 171 -11.31 -0.34 -2.27
C ASP A 171 -12.38 -0.07 -1.21
N GLY A 172 -13.05 1.07 -1.32
CA GLY A 172 -14.09 1.48 -0.36
C GLY A 172 -15.37 0.63 -0.45
N GLY A 173 -15.63 -0.01 -1.58
CA GLY A 173 -16.78 -0.87 -1.81
C GLY A 173 -16.54 -2.29 -1.31
N ASP A 174 -15.71 -3.04 -2.02
CA ASP A 174 -15.49 -4.46 -1.76
C ASP A 174 -14.22 -4.79 -0.96
N GLY A 175 -13.27 -3.83 -0.82
CA GLY A 175 -12.07 -3.97 -0.01
C GLY A 175 -10.88 -4.60 -0.73
N HIS A 176 -10.91 -4.78 -2.06
CA HIS A 176 -9.75 -5.30 -2.78
C HIS A 176 -8.60 -4.29 -2.82
N MET A 177 -7.38 -4.79 -2.78
CA MET A 177 -6.16 -3.98 -2.84
C MET A 177 -5.97 -3.39 -4.25
N TYR A 178 -5.69 -2.09 -4.33
CA TYR A 178 -5.38 -1.42 -5.58
C TYR A 178 -3.99 -1.78 -6.10
N VAL A 179 -3.90 -1.98 -7.41
CA VAL A 179 -2.66 -2.16 -8.19
C VAL A 179 -2.73 -1.30 -9.44
N ASN A 180 -1.58 -0.95 -10.02
CA ASN A 180 -1.49 -0.09 -11.20
C ASN A 180 -2.09 1.32 -11.00
N TRP A 181 -2.61 1.93 -12.06
CA TRP A 181 -3.19 3.27 -12.04
C TRP A 181 -4.55 3.29 -11.36
N ASN A 182 -4.71 4.19 -10.40
CA ASN A 182 -5.98 4.42 -9.71
C ASN A 182 -6.21 5.90 -9.41
N THR A 183 -7.49 6.29 -9.34
CA THR A 183 -7.90 7.63 -8.93
C THR A 183 -8.59 7.55 -7.59
N ILE A 184 -8.08 8.26 -6.59
CA ILE A 184 -8.59 8.30 -5.23
C ILE A 184 -8.84 9.76 -4.86
N GLY A 185 -10.07 10.11 -4.57
CA GLY A 185 -10.43 11.50 -4.23
C GLY A 185 -10.06 12.52 -5.32
N GLY A 186 -10.16 12.15 -6.60
CA GLY A 186 -9.81 13.00 -7.74
C GLY A 186 -8.30 13.14 -8.02
N LYS A 187 -7.44 12.49 -7.24
CA LYS A 187 -5.98 12.46 -7.41
C LYS A 187 -5.56 11.13 -8.03
N SER A 188 -4.56 11.15 -8.91
CA SER A 188 -4.03 9.95 -9.57
C SER A 188 -2.87 9.38 -8.77
N TYR A 189 -2.87 8.07 -8.59
CA TYR A 189 -1.85 7.29 -7.91
C TYR A 189 -1.44 6.09 -8.77
N TYR A 190 -0.27 5.57 -8.49
CA TYR A 190 0.16 4.29 -9.04
C TYR A 190 0.58 3.35 -7.91
N PHE A 191 0.11 2.12 -8.00
CA PHE A 191 0.47 1.07 -7.07
C PHE A 191 1.23 -0.03 -7.82
N THR A 192 2.30 -0.53 -7.23
CA THR A 192 3.04 -1.65 -7.80
C THR A 192 2.13 -2.89 -7.94
N PRO A 193 2.52 -3.93 -8.69
CA PRO A 193 1.80 -5.21 -8.70
C PRO A 193 1.61 -5.84 -7.31
N GLY A 194 2.49 -5.49 -6.35
CA GLY A 194 2.36 -5.87 -4.94
C GLY A 194 1.49 -4.94 -4.11
N GLY A 195 0.82 -3.95 -4.71
CA GLY A 195 -0.06 -3.01 -4.03
C GLY A 195 0.64 -1.85 -3.32
N ALA A 196 1.97 -1.79 -3.32
CA ALA A 196 2.70 -0.69 -2.69
C ALA A 196 2.49 0.62 -3.46
N MET A 197 2.08 1.68 -2.77
CA MET A 197 1.97 3.03 -3.33
C MET A 197 3.33 3.52 -3.79
N VAL A 198 3.41 4.02 -5.02
CA VAL A 198 4.62 4.58 -5.59
C VAL A 198 4.81 6.03 -5.16
N THR A 199 6.06 6.40 -4.86
CA THR A 199 6.52 7.78 -4.64
C THR A 199 7.80 8.03 -5.44
N GLY A 200 8.13 9.29 -5.73
CA GLY A 200 9.30 9.66 -6.52
C GLY A 200 9.18 9.27 -8.00
N TRP A 201 10.32 9.09 -8.65
CA TRP A 201 10.38 8.69 -10.05
C TRP A 201 10.07 7.21 -10.24
N TYR A 202 9.17 6.92 -11.18
CA TYR A 202 8.76 5.56 -11.47
C TYR A 202 8.55 5.36 -12.99
N LYS A 203 9.03 4.24 -13.51
CA LYS A 203 8.85 3.86 -14.91
C LYS A 203 7.64 2.93 -15.05
N ALA A 204 6.58 3.44 -15.64
CA ALA A 204 5.43 2.65 -16.08
C ALA A 204 5.26 2.87 -17.59
N TYR A 205 4.56 1.93 -18.29
CA TYR A 205 4.30 2.13 -19.71
C TYR A 205 3.47 3.41 -19.94
N PRO A 206 3.85 4.30 -20.89
CA PRO A 206 4.93 4.14 -21.88
C PRO A 206 6.27 4.75 -21.46
N GLY A 207 6.45 5.32 -20.26
CA GLY A 207 7.70 5.98 -19.88
C GLY A 207 7.82 6.31 -18.39
N TRP A 208 8.46 7.44 -18.09
CA TRP A 208 8.71 7.87 -16.71
C TRP A 208 7.63 8.81 -16.20
N TYR A 209 7.33 8.68 -14.92
CA TYR A 209 6.39 9.49 -14.16
C TYR A 209 7.04 9.89 -12.84
N HIS A 210 6.54 10.95 -12.23
CA HIS A 210 6.93 11.35 -10.88
C HIS A 210 5.70 11.43 -9.98
N PHE A 211 5.86 10.93 -8.75
CA PHE A 211 4.84 10.99 -7.70
C PHE A 211 5.42 11.72 -6.49
N GLY A 212 4.65 12.57 -5.85
CA GLY A 212 5.04 13.22 -4.60
C GLY A 212 5.22 12.22 -3.45
N ASP A 213 5.71 12.69 -2.31
CA ASP A 213 5.84 11.86 -1.09
C ASP A 213 4.48 11.38 -0.56
N ASP A 214 3.41 12.07 -0.95
CA ASP A 214 2.02 11.67 -0.70
C ASP A 214 1.50 10.65 -1.73
N GLY A 215 2.29 10.27 -2.72
CA GLY A 215 1.96 9.36 -3.81
C GLY A 215 1.15 9.98 -4.94
N VAL A 216 0.86 11.27 -4.89
CA VAL A 216 0.07 11.94 -5.93
C VAL A 216 0.92 12.18 -7.18
N LEU A 217 0.36 11.85 -8.34
CA LEU A 217 0.99 12.07 -9.64
C LEU A 217 1.33 13.55 -9.83
N THR A 218 2.61 13.83 -10.10
CA THR A 218 3.10 15.17 -10.45
C THR A 218 2.80 15.49 -11.91
N THR A 219 2.40 16.71 -12.21
CA THR A 219 2.16 17.22 -13.58
C THR A 219 2.68 18.62 -13.74
N GLY A 220 2.98 19.03 -14.98
CA GLY A 220 3.54 20.35 -15.30
C GLY A 220 5.04 20.44 -15.02
N TRP A 221 5.54 21.65 -14.82
CA TRP A 221 6.95 21.89 -14.51
C TRP A 221 7.32 21.31 -13.15
N PHE A 222 8.39 20.52 -13.12
CA PHE A 222 8.89 19.88 -11.92
C PHE A 222 10.41 20.02 -11.82
N LYS A 223 10.91 20.48 -10.67
CA LYS A 223 12.33 20.61 -10.39
C LYS A 223 12.79 19.45 -9.51
N SER A 224 13.79 18.69 -9.98
CA SER A 224 14.43 17.63 -9.22
C SER A 224 15.94 17.91 -9.18
N GLY A 225 16.48 18.16 -8.00
CA GLY A 225 17.84 18.64 -7.84
C GLY A 225 18.04 19.95 -8.61
N ASN A 226 19.05 20.00 -9.50
CA ASN A 226 19.37 21.17 -10.32
C ASN A 226 18.74 21.13 -11.72
N ALA A 227 17.90 20.13 -12.02
CA ALA A 227 17.27 19.96 -13.34
C ALA A 227 15.77 20.22 -13.29
N TRP A 228 15.27 20.79 -14.40
CA TRP A 228 13.84 20.95 -14.64
C TRP A 228 13.34 19.87 -15.58
N TYR A 229 12.16 19.39 -15.33
CA TYR A 229 11.41 18.41 -16.12
C TYR A 229 10.01 18.95 -16.40
N TYR A 230 9.35 18.38 -17.39
CA TYR A 230 7.94 18.66 -17.61
C TYR A 230 7.15 17.35 -17.69
N LEU A 231 6.15 17.21 -16.84
CA LEU A 231 5.26 16.07 -16.76
C LEU A 231 3.94 16.45 -17.43
N ASP A 232 3.49 15.70 -18.44
CA ASP A 232 2.30 16.06 -19.23
C ASP A 232 1.08 16.32 -18.33
N PRO A 233 0.48 17.50 -18.33
CA PRO A 233 -0.73 17.79 -17.54
C PRO A 233 -2.01 17.12 -18.09
N GLY A 234 -1.95 16.51 -19.28
CA GLY A 234 -3.08 15.80 -19.87
C GLY A 234 -4.14 16.71 -20.50
N LYS A 235 -3.83 17.98 -20.76
CA LYS A 235 -4.80 18.98 -21.28
C LYS A 235 -4.43 19.56 -22.65
N GLY A 236 -3.90 18.73 -23.56
CA GLY A 236 -3.63 19.20 -24.93
C GLY A 236 -2.57 20.30 -25.04
N SER A 237 -1.85 20.64 -23.96
CA SER A 237 -0.77 21.62 -23.93
C SER A 237 0.54 21.08 -24.51
N THR A 238 0.55 19.81 -24.92
CA THR A 238 1.70 19.10 -25.49
C THR A 238 1.32 18.35 -26.77
N ASN A 239 2.33 17.93 -27.54
CA ASN A 239 2.11 17.12 -28.76
C ASN A 239 1.51 15.74 -28.48
N LEU A 240 1.35 15.32 -27.22
CA LEU A 240 0.88 14.00 -26.82
C LEU A 240 -0.66 13.91 -26.66
N SER A 241 -1.39 14.97 -27.00
CA SER A 241 -2.87 15.00 -26.96
C SER A 241 -3.50 14.50 -25.64
N GLY A 242 -2.77 14.57 -24.52
CA GLY A 242 -3.27 14.21 -23.20
C GLY A 242 -3.47 12.72 -22.92
N ALA A 243 -3.01 11.84 -23.82
CA ALA A 243 -3.19 10.40 -23.71
C ALA A 243 -2.49 9.80 -22.46
N TYR A 244 -1.42 10.47 -21.98
CA TYR A 244 -0.60 9.93 -20.89
C TYR A 244 -0.29 11.00 -19.84
N LYS A 245 -1.34 11.47 -19.17
CA LYS A 245 -1.20 12.46 -18.08
C LYS A 245 -0.10 12.05 -17.10
N GLY A 246 0.83 12.98 -16.82
CA GLY A 246 1.99 12.78 -15.94
C GLY A 246 3.22 12.18 -16.62
N LEU A 247 3.16 11.85 -17.91
CA LEU A 247 4.33 11.32 -18.62
C LEU A 247 5.42 12.40 -18.71
N MET A 248 6.66 12.02 -18.36
CA MET A 248 7.83 12.86 -18.52
C MET A 248 8.13 13.10 -20.00
N LEU A 249 8.25 14.35 -20.41
CA LEU A 249 8.50 14.72 -21.80
C LEU A 249 9.98 14.68 -22.15
N THR A 250 10.27 14.35 -23.42
CA THR A 250 11.61 14.36 -24.03
C THR A 250 11.55 14.98 -25.42
N GLY A 251 12.72 15.38 -25.95
CA GLY A 251 12.79 16.03 -27.27
C GLY A 251 12.21 17.44 -27.29
N TYR A 252 11.90 17.91 -28.50
CA TYR A 252 11.25 19.23 -28.67
C TYR A 252 9.77 19.14 -28.35
N GLN A 253 9.32 20.04 -27.48
CA GLN A 253 7.93 20.15 -27.03
C GLN A 253 7.46 21.62 -27.12
N THR A 254 6.21 21.82 -27.49
CA THR A 254 5.56 23.13 -27.42
C THR A 254 4.68 23.14 -26.16
N ILE A 255 4.98 24.04 -25.24
CA ILE A 255 4.26 24.18 -23.96
C ILE A 255 3.76 25.63 -23.90
N ASP A 256 2.46 25.82 -23.82
CA ASP A 256 1.81 27.13 -23.78
C ASP A 256 2.30 28.06 -24.93
N GLY A 257 2.45 27.51 -26.14
CA GLY A 257 2.89 28.25 -27.34
C GLY A 257 4.39 28.49 -27.44
N LYS A 258 5.19 28.10 -26.43
CA LYS A 258 6.65 28.26 -26.42
C LYS A 258 7.33 26.92 -26.61
N ARG A 259 8.39 26.91 -27.45
CA ARG A 259 9.18 25.71 -27.73
C ARG A 259 10.23 25.46 -26.66
N TYR A 260 10.36 24.23 -26.20
CA TYR A 260 11.34 23.75 -25.24
C TYR A 260 12.01 22.49 -25.74
N TYR A 261 13.22 22.22 -25.31
CA TYR A 261 13.91 20.96 -25.58
C TYR A 261 14.23 20.25 -24.26
N PHE A 262 13.89 18.97 -24.19
CA PHE A 262 14.22 18.08 -23.09
C PHE A 262 15.14 16.97 -23.63
N ASP A 263 16.24 16.71 -22.95
CA ASP A 263 17.17 15.65 -23.34
C ASP A 263 16.53 14.26 -23.20
N ALA A 264 17.27 13.19 -23.55
CA ALA A 264 16.78 11.81 -23.45
C ALA A 264 16.47 11.39 -22.00
N SER A 265 17.01 12.08 -21.00
CA SER A 265 16.71 11.87 -19.58
C SER A 265 15.55 12.74 -19.07
N GLY A 266 14.93 13.54 -19.95
CA GLY A 266 13.82 14.45 -19.63
C GLY A 266 14.24 15.78 -19.05
N LYS A 267 15.53 16.11 -18.98
CA LYS A 267 16.01 17.38 -18.45
C LYS A 267 15.82 18.47 -19.48
N TRP A 268 15.26 19.61 -19.05
CA TRP A 268 15.18 20.79 -19.88
C TRP A 268 16.58 21.35 -20.19
N ASP A 269 16.83 21.61 -21.47
CA ASP A 269 18.06 22.25 -21.97
C ASP A 269 17.69 23.66 -22.50
N PRO A 270 18.02 24.73 -21.77
CA PRO A 270 17.70 26.10 -22.17
C PRO A 270 18.57 26.61 -23.33
N SER A 271 19.60 25.88 -23.75
CA SER A 271 20.50 26.29 -24.84
C SER A 271 19.93 25.93 -26.22
N LYS A 272 18.86 25.17 -26.28
CA LYS A 272 18.16 24.72 -27.50
C LYS A 272 16.72 25.23 -27.47
#